data_678914a281dc041b0ccbe9ad743328d2
#
_entry.id   678914a281dc041b0ccbe9ad743328d2
#
_cell.length_a   1.000
_cell.length_b   1.000
_cell.length_c   1.000
_cell.angle_alpha   90.00
_cell.angle_beta   90.00
_cell.angle_gamma   90.00
#
_symmetry.space_group_name_H-M   'P 1'
#
loop_
_entity.id
_entity.type
_entity.pdbx_description
1 polymer ?
#
loop_
_entity_poly.entity_id
_entity_poly.type
_entity_poly.pdbx_seq_one_letter_code
_entity_poly.pdbx_strand_id
1 'polypeptide(L)'
;MTILLIEDSKLLRTANARALVKAGFQVIGVGDGEEGLRSARETIPDLILLDMLLPKITGLDVLKGLKSDVRTRNIPVIVLSGLSQANEAKLVKEGAAAFFEKSGKMLDNNSADLIEAVKGVLASASK
;
A
#
# COMPACT_ATOMS: atom_id res chain seq x y z
N MET A 1 -12.88 -3.02 -7.67
CA MET A 1 -11.49 -2.54 -7.76
C MET A 1 -10.56 -3.46 -7.00
N THR A 2 -9.37 -3.64 -7.50
CA THR A 2 -8.37 -4.55 -6.94
C THR A 2 -7.28 -3.77 -6.22
N ILE A 3 -6.96 -4.20 -5.01
CA ILE A 3 -5.90 -3.60 -4.20
C ILE A 3 -4.81 -4.64 -3.97
N LEU A 4 -3.57 -4.27 -4.24
CA LEU A 4 -2.40 -5.07 -3.90
C LEU A 4 -1.89 -4.61 -2.54
N LEU A 5 -1.83 -5.53 -1.59
CA LEU A 5 -1.36 -5.25 -0.23
C LEU A 5 -0.01 -5.93 -0.02
N ILE A 6 1.02 -5.12 0.16
CA ILE A 6 2.39 -5.60 0.38
C ILE A 6 2.72 -5.40 1.87
N GLU A 7 2.66 -6.47 2.64
CA GLU A 7 2.81 -6.45 4.09
C GLU A 7 3.41 -7.77 4.56
N ASP A 8 4.57 -7.74 5.23
CA ASP A 8 5.22 -8.97 5.65
C ASP A 8 4.58 -9.60 6.90
N SER A 9 3.94 -8.82 7.75
CA SER A 9 3.23 -9.38 8.89
C SER A 9 1.98 -10.11 8.44
N LYS A 10 1.94 -11.42 8.60
CA LYS A 10 0.78 -12.22 8.22
C LYS A 10 -0.47 -11.77 8.98
N LEU A 11 -0.32 -11.41 10.25
CA LEU A 11 -1.44 -10.94 11.06
C LEU A 11 -2.03 -9.65 10.51
N LEU A 12 -1.20 -8.64 10.25
CA LEU A 12 -1.66 -7.37 9.72
C LEU A 12 -2.17 -7.52 8.29
N ARG A 13 -1.49 -8.31 7.48
CA ARG A 13 -1.92 -8.57 6.09
C ARG A 13 -3.32 -9.18 6.08
N THR A 14 -3.56 -10.19 6.90
CA THR A 14 -4.86 -10.85 6.99
C THR A 14 -5.95 -9.88 7.49
N ALA A 15 -5.65 -9.13 8.55
CA ALA A 15 -6.61 -8.20 9.13
C ALA A 15 -6.99 -7.09 8.14
N ASN A 16 -6.00 -6.51 7.48
CA ASN A 16 -6.24 -5.44 6.50
C ASN A 16 -6.95 -5.96 5.26
N ALA A 17 -6.57 -7.15 4.79
CA ALA A 17 -7.23 -7.75 3.64
C ALA A 17 -8.71 -8.01 3.92
N ARG A 18 -9.04 -8.52 5.10
CA ARG A 18 -10.44 -8.75 5.48
C ARG A 18 -11.24 -7.46 5.51
N ALA A 19 -10.67 -6.40 6.08
CA ALA A 19 -11.35 -5.11 6.14
C ALA A 19 -11.61 -4.55 4.73
N LEU A 20 -10.65 -4.68 3.84
CA LEU A 20 -10.78 -4.20 2.47
C LEU A 20 -11.80 -5.02 1.68
N VAL A 21 -11.78 -6.34 1.82
CA VAL A 21 -12.76 -7.22 1.17
C VAL A 21 -14.17 -6.88 1.66
N LYS A 22 -14.32 -6.66 2.96
CA LYS A 22 -15.61 -6.29 3.54
C LYS A 22 -16.10 -4.95 3.00
N ALA A 23 -15.18 -4.05 2.64
CA ALA A 23 -15.52 -2.76 2.06
C ALA A 23 -15.83 -2.83 0.56
N GLY A 24 -15.74 -4.02 -0.04
CA GLY A 24 -16.09 -4.22 -1.45
C GLY A 24 -14.93 -4.35 -2.42
N PHE A 25 -13.70 -4.39 -1.94
CA PHE A 25 -12.51 -4.50 -2.79
C PHE A 25 -12.08 -5.95 -2.97
N GLN A 26 -11.45 -6.23 -4.10
CA GLN A 26 -10.68 -7.46 -4.27
C GLN A 26 -9.26 -7.20 -3.77
N VAL A 27 -8.67 -8.15 -3.06
CA VAL A 27 -7.37 -7.94 -2.44
C VAL A 27 -6.40 -9.05 -2.81
N ILE A 28 -5.20 -8.65 -3.22
CA ILE A 28 -4.07 -9.55 -3.42
C ILE A 28 -3.07 -9.22 -2.32
N GLY A 29 -2.81 -10.16 -1.43
CA GLY A 29 -1.86 -9.96 -0.33
C GLY A 29 -0.55 -10.67 -0.62
N VAL A 30 0.57 -9.99 -0.47
CA VAL A 30 1.90 -10.58 -0.63
C VAL A 30 2.78 -10.17 0.55
N GLY A 31 3.80 -10.98 0.81
CA GLY A 31 4.60 -10.87 2.03
C GLY A 31 5.95 -10.19 1.87
N ASP A 32 6.38 -9.87 0.66
CA ASP A 32 7.65 -9.20 0.46
C ASP A 32 7.63 -8.30 -0.78
N GLY A 33 8.65 -7.46 -0.89
CA GLY A 33 8.71 -6.46 -1.95
C GLY A 33 8.92 -7.02 -3.35
N GLU A 34 9.65 -8.11 -3.47
CA GLU A 34 9.88 -8.74 -4.78
C GLU A 34 8.58 -9.30 -5.33
N GLU A 35 7.81 -10.01 -4.48
CA GLU A 35 6.49 -10.48 -4.86
C GLU A 35 5.57 -9.32 -5.18
N GLY A 36 5.67 -8.23 -4.42
CA GLY A 36 4.88 -7.03 -4.65
C GLY A 36 5.11 -6.44 -6.03
N LEU A 37 6.38 -6.29 -6.41
CA LEU A 37 6.73 -5.77 -7.73
C LEU A 37 6.22 -6.69 -8.85
N ARG A 38 6.41 -8.00 -8.69
CA ARG A 38 5.94 -8.96 -9.68
C ARG A 38 4.42 -8.94 -9.80
N SER A 39 3.72 -8.99 -8.69
CA SER A 39 2.25 -8.97 -8.68
C SER A 39 1.70 -7.69 -9.28
N ALA A 40 2.32 -6.55 -9.00
CA ALA A 40 1.89 -5.28 -9.57
C ALA A 40 1.99 -5.28 -11.09
N ARG A 41 3.08 -5.81 -11.62
CA ARG A 41 3.29 -5.90 -13.07
C ARG A 41 2.33 -6.88 -13.74
N GLU A 42 2.02 -7.99 -13.06
CA GLU A 42 1.16 -9.04 -13.63
C GLU A 42 -0.33 -8.68 -13.55
N THR A 43 -0.76 -8.07 -12.46
CA THR A 43 -2.18 -7.86 -12.20
C THR A 43 -2.66 -6.43 -12.45
N ILE A 44 -1.75 -5.47 -12.48
CA ILE A 44 -2.06 -4.04 -12.64
C ILE A 44 -3.22 -3.64 -11.73
N PRO A 45 -3.02 -3.66 -10.40
CA PRO A 45 -4.09 -3.31 -9.47
C PRO A 45 -4.49 -1.84 -9.57
N ASP A 46 -5.63 -1.50 -9.03
CA ASP A 46 -6.12 -0.12 -9.01
C ASP A 46 -5.41 0.74 -7.97
N LEU A 47 -4.88 0.10 -6.91
CA LEU A 47 -4.18 0.79 -5.83
C LEU A 47 -3.24 -0.19 -5.15
N ILE A 48 -2.12 0.31 -4.63
CA ILE A 48 -1.15 -0.49 -3.88
C ILE A 48 -1.03 0.08 -2.48
N LEU A 49 -1.16 -0.79 -1.47
CA LEU A 49 -0.84 -0.49 -0.08
C LEU A 49 0.53 -1.10 0.18
N LEU A 50 1.49 -0.27 0.56
CA LEU A 50 2.89 -0.66 0.66
C LEU A 50 3.43 -0.39 2.06
N ASP A 51 3.83 -1.46 2.75
CA ASP A 51 4.52 -1.34 4.03
C ASP A 51 5.97 -0.91 3.80
N MET A 52 6.44 0.04 4.60
CA MET A 52 7.82 0.51 4.51
C MET A 52 8.82 -0.46 5.10
N LEU A 53 8.42 -1.25 6.10
CA LEU A 53 9.30 -2.22 6.76
C LEU A 53 9.10 -3.60 6.15
N LEU A 54 9.86 -3.89 5.13
CA LEU A 54 9.80 -5.18 4.43
C LEU A 54 11.16 -5.89 4.54
N PRO A 55 11.15 -7.25 4.52
CA PRO A 55 12.40 -7.99 4.45
C PRO A 55 12.99 -7.89 3.04
N LYS A 56 14.28 -8.14 2.91
CA LYS A 56 15.05 -8.19 1.67
C LYS A 56 15.21 -6.82 1.01
N ILE A 57 14.14 -6.25 0.46
CA ILE A 57 14.18 -4.90 -0.11
C ILE A 57 13.21 -4.00 0.67
N THR A 58 13.59 -2.74 0.81
CA THR A 58 12.80 -1.80 1.60
C THR A 58 11.55 -1.34 0.85
N GLY A 59 10.56 -0.82 1.60
CA GLY A 59 9.39 -0.22 0.96
C GLY A 59 9.75 0.91 0.00
N LEU A 60 10.78 1.70 0.33
CA LEU A 60 11.25 2.75 -0.56
C LEU A 60 11.77 2.18 -1.89
N ASP A 61 12.51 1.07 -1.83
CA ASP A 61 13.00 0.40 -3.04
C ASP A 61 11.85 -0.11 -3.90
N VAL A 62 10.81 -0.65 -3.25
CA VAL A 62 9.61 -1.10 -3.97
C VAL A 62 8.91 0.09 -4.63
N LEU A 63 8.76 1.19 -3.91
CA LEU A 63 8.12 2.40 -4.46
C LEU A 63 8.89 2.91 -5.68
N LYS A 64 10.21 2.97 -5.59
CA LYS A 64 11.05 3.39 -6.73
C LYS A 64 10.90 2.44 -7.91
N GLY A 65 10.87 1.13 -7.64
CA GLY A 65 10.67 0.13 -8.69
C GLY A 65 9.32 0.28 -9.38
N LEU A 66 8.26 0.52 -8.63
CA LEU A 66 6.92 0.73 -9.18
C LEU A 66 6.88 1.98 -10.06
N LYS A 67 7.49 3.07 -9.62
CA LYS A 67 7.47 4.34 -10.36
C LYS A 67 8.41 4.37 -11.55
N SER A 68 9.39 3.45 -11.59
CA SER A 68 10.32 3.31 -12.71
C SER A 68 9.76 2.45 -13.85
N ASP A 69 8.72 1.67 -13.61
CA ASP A 69 8.15 0.76 -14.60
C ASP A 69 6.92 1.40 -15.24
N VAL A 70 6.93 1.48 -16.57
CA VAL A 70 5.84 2.09 -17.32
C VAL A 70 4.50 1.41 -17.07
N ARG A 71 4.50 0.12 -16.72
CA ARG A 71 3.27 -0.63 -16.45
C ARG A 71 2.63 -0.28 -15.11
N THR A 72 3.42 0.18 -14.14
CA THR A 72 2.95 0.38 -12.77
C THR A 72 3.06 1.81 -12.27
N ARG A 73 3.78 2.67 -12.97
CA ARG A 73 4.08 4.03 -12.47
C ARG A 73 2.85 4.89 -12.20
N ASN A 74 1.74 4.62 -12.88
CA ASN A 74 0.52 5.41 -12.71
C ASN A 74 -0.44 4.83 -11.65
N ILE A 75 -0.09 3.68 -11.06
CA ILE A 75 -0.90 3.09 -9.99
C ILE A 75 -0.66 3.88 -8.71
N PRO A 76 -1.70 4.41 -8.06
CA PRO A 76 -1.51 5.13 -6.81
C PRO A 76 -1.01 4.21 -5.71
N VAL A 77 -0.05 4.68 -4.92
CA VAL A 77 0.54 3.92 -3.82
C VAL A 77 0.32 4.67 -2.52
N ILE A 78 -0.31 4.01 -1.56
CA ILE A 78 -0.40 4.50 -0.20
C ILE A 78 0.66 3.78 0.63
N VAL A 79 1.54 4.55 1.25
CA VAL A 79 2.62 3.99 2.07
C VAL A 79 2.12 3.83 3.50
N LEU A 80 2.31 2.63 4.05
CA LEU A 80 2.00 2.32 5.44
C LEU A 80 3.29 2.31 6.23
N SER A 81 3.38 3.10 7.29
CA SER A 81 4.61 3.17 8.08
C SER A 81 4.32 3.40 9.55
N GLY A 82 5.05 2.68 10.41
CA GLY A 82 5.07 2.94 11.84
C GLY A 82 6.15 3.94 12.24
N LEU A 83 6.91 4.44 11.27
CA LEU A 83 7.98 5.38 11.51
C LEU A 83 7.44 6.80 11.64
N SER A 84 8.24 7.68 12.23
CA SER A 84 7.86 9.07 12.39
C SER A 84 7.64 9.73 11.02
N GLN A 85 6.88 10.81 11.02
CA GLN A 85 6.55 11.56 9.81
C GLN A 85 7.75 12.23 9.14
N ALA A 86 8.95 12.10 9.72
CA ALA A 86 10.15 12.71 9.18
C ALA A 86 10.45 12.29 7.73
N ASN A 87 9.97 11.11 7.32
CA ASN A 87 10.21 10.59 5.99
C ASN A 87 9.04 10.82 5.01
N GLU A 88 7.95 11.43 5.46
CA GLU A 88 6.76 11.62 4.63
C GLU A 88 7.06 12.43 3.38
N ALA A 89 7.75 13.55 3.52
CA ALA A 89 8.08 14.41 2.38
C ALA A 89 8.92 13.67 1.35
N LYS A 90 9.85 12.83 1.79
CA LYS A 90 10.69 12.03 0.90
C LYS A 90 9.85 11.01 0.14
N LEU A 91 8.91 10.36 0.82
CA LEU A 91 8.06 9.36 0.19
C LEU A 91 7.14 9.97 -0.86
N VAL A 92 6.57 11.13 -0.57
CA VAL A 92 5.75 11.87 -1.53
C VAL A 92 6.59 12.25 -2.74
N LYS A 93 7.82 12.72 -2.51
CA LYS A 93 8.74 13.09 -3.58
C LYS A 93 9.08 11.89 -4.47
N GLU A 94 9.16 10.70 -3.90
CA GLU A 94 9.43 9.46 -4.65
C GLU A 94 8.17 8.90 -5.33
N GLY A 95 7.03 9.54 -5.17
CA GLY A 95 5.83 9.21 -5.92
C GLY A 95 4.68 8.59 -5.14
N ALA A 96 4.75 8.55 -3.80
CA ALA A 96 3.63 8.06 -3.00
C ALA A 96 2.44 9.01 -3.13
N ALA A 97 1.25 8.45 -3.34
CA ALA A 97 0.02 9.25 -3.43
C ALA A 97 -0.44 9.71 -2.05
N ALA A 98 -0.17 8.91 -1.02
CA ALA A 98 -0.55 9.22 0.35
C ALA A 98 0.33 8.44 1.32
N PHE A 99 0.33 8.88 2.56
CA PHE A 99 1.06 8.26 3.64
C PHE A 99 0.05 7.94 4.76
N PHE A 100 0.08 6.72 5.27
CA PHE A 100 -0.78 6.30 6.36
C PHE A 100 0.08 5.75 7.49
N GLU A 101 -0.02 6.34 8.68
CA GLU A 101 0.76 5.92 9.83
C GLU A 101 0.15 4.67 10.47
N LYS A 102 0.94 3.61 10.56
CA LYS A 102 0.56 2.39 11.30
C LYS A 102 0.71 2.70 12.79
N SER A 103 -0.36 2.55 13.54
CA SER A 103 -0.31 2.69 15.00
C SER A 103 -0.61 1.34 15.64
N GLY A 104 -0.34 1.23 16.94
CA GLY A 104 -0.70 0.03 17.69
C GLY A 104 -2.19 -0.23 17.74
N LYS A 105 -3.00 0.73 17.35
CA LYS A 105 -4.47 0.61 17.30
C LYS A 105 -4.98 0.11 15.96
N MET A 106 -4.10 -0.24 15.06
CA MET A 106 -4.48 -0.62 13.69
C MET A 106 -5.38 -1.85 13.64
N LEU A 107 -5.29 -2.72 14.65
CA LEU A 107 -6.15 -3.90 14.74
C LEU A 107 -7.54 -3.58 15.29
N ASP A 108 -7.73 -2.40 15.87
CA ASP A 108 -9.01 -2.00 16.45
C ASP A 108 -9.82 -1.15 15.47
N ASN A 109 -9.57 0.16 15.44
CA ASN A 109 -10.39 1.11 14.68
C ASN A 109 -9.70 1.66 13.44
N ASN A 110 -8.39 1.44 13.30
CA ASN A 110 -7.64 2.04 12.20
C ASN A 110 -7.95 1.42 10.84
N SER A 111 -8.62 0.26 10.81
CA SER A 111 -9.08 -0.30 9.54
C SER A 111 -10.09 0.62 8.86
N ALA A 112 -10.97 1.26 9.63
CA ALA A 112 -11.93 2.22 9.07
C ALA A 112 -11.21 3.42 8.47
N ASP A 113 -10.18 3.94 9.16
CA ASP A 113 -9.39 5.06 8.67
C ASP A 113 -8.63 4.70 7.41
N LEU A 114 -8.08 3.48 7.36
CA LEU A 114 -7.39 2.98 6.18
C LEU A 114 -8.34 2.90 4.99
N ILE A 115 -9.54 2.36 5.19
CA ILE A 115 -10.56 2.27 4.14
C ILE A 115 -10.91 3.66 3.61
N GLU A 116 -11.08 4.65 4.48
CA GLU A 116 -11.35 6.02 4.06
C GLU A 116 -10.21 6.61 3.24
N ALA A 117 -8.97 6.35 3.65
CA ALA A 117 -7.79 6.81 2.90
C ALA A 117 -7.75 6.17 1.51
N VAL A 118 -8.03 4.87 1.42
CA VAL A 118 -8.07 4.14 0.14
C VAL A 118 -9.13 4.74 -0.77
N LYS A 119 -10.34 4.94 -0.25
CA LYS A 119 -11.44 5.50 -1.05
C LYS A 119 -11.11 6.92 -1.53
N GLY A 120 -10.49 7.72 -0.67
CA GLY A 120 -10.10 9.08 -1.03
C GLY A 120 -9.08 9.12 -2.17
N VAL A 121 -8.08 8.27 -2.10
CA VAL A 121 -7.04 8.20 -3.14
C VAL A 121 -7.64 7.69 -4.45
N LEU A 122 -8.47 6.66 -4.40
CA LEU A 122 -9.12 6.13 -5.60
C LEU A 122 -10.04 7.16 -6.25
N ALA A 123 -10.78 7.92 -5.46
CA ALA A 123 -11.64 8.99 -5.98
C ALA A 123 -10.82 10.07 -6.69
N SER A 124 -9.67 10.44 -6.13
CA SER A 124 -8.77 11.43 -6.75
C SER A 124 -8.13 10.90 -8.02
N ALA A 125 -7.75 9.63 -8.04
CA ALA A 125 -7.11 9.01 -9.20
C ALA A 125 -8.07 8.82 -10.37
N SER A 126 -9.38 8.74 -10.09
CA SER A 126 -10.40 8.56 -11.11
C SER A 126 -10.72 9.81 -11.93
N LYS A 127 -10.19 10.94 -11.52
CA LYS A 127 -10.48 12.21 -12.19
C LYS A 127 -9.53 12.47 -13.38
#